data_d2bd68385c68937c30fbbec439b7546d
#
_entry.id   d2bd68385c68937c30fbbec439b7546d
#
_cell.length_a   1.000
_cell.length_b   1.000
_cell.length_c   1.000
_cell.angle_alpha   90.00
_cell.angle_beta   90.00
_cell.angle_gamma   90.00
#
_symmetry.space_group_name_H-M   'P 1'
#
loop_
_entity.id
_entity.type
_entity.pdbx_description
1 polymer ?
#
loop_
_entity_poly.entity_id
_entity_poly.type
_entity_poly.pdbx_seq_one_letter_code
_entity_poly.pdbx_strand_id
1 'polypeptide(L)'
;MIPNVEFFTSSKLKHDINSHFNPPGLTNFIGVMQVENDITAIRGLNFPPFGTSLEKSCVLYVDGQYFLSTNTPVSFTWRPDKITREAELQGIKYIVDTIVVDNEISVMSRIILENRSGVGVTKRLKFHFNGGVTNNNKDWANWIPPHEKDNFCTLNDQNKIMIHSSKKKNSHLLQCLTGKIESIDL
;
A
#
# COMPACT_ATOMS: atom_id res chain seq x y z
N MET A 1 -4.38 -7.95 -32.58
CA MET A 1 -5.50 -8.40 -31.72
C MET A 1 -5.19 -7.91 -30.31
N ILE A 2 -6.04 -7.10 -29.71
CA ILE A 2 -5.86 -6.64 -28.34
C ILE A 2 -6.39 -7.76 -27.43
N PRO A 3 -5.57 -8.28 -26.49
CA PRO A 3 -6.02 -9.34 -25.59
C PRO A 3 -7.19 -8.84 -24.73
N ASN A 4 -8.16 -9.70 -24.47
CA ASN A 4 -9.24 -9.40 -23.54
C ASN A 4 -8.65 -9.27 -22.12
N VAL A 5 -9.16 -8.33 -21.32
CA VAL A 5 -8.75 -8.11 -19.93
C VAL A 5 -8.83 -9.39 -19.09
N GLU A 6 -9.77 -10.25 -19.36
CA GLU A 6 -9.89 -11.58 -18.74
C GLU A 6 -8.66 -12.47 -18.95
N PHE A 7 -7.95 -12.32 -20.05
CA PHE A 7 -6.70 -13.05 -20.30
C PHE A 7 -5.63 -12.74 -19.25
N PHE A 8 -5.59 -11.52 -18.72
CA PHE A 8 -4.64 -11.10 -17.70
C PHE A 8 -5.08 -11.44 -16.27
N THR A 9 -6.32 -11.92 -16.08
CA THR A 9 -6.87 -12.23 -14.75
C THR A 9 -6.63 -13.67 -14.30
N SER A 10 -6.11 -14.54 -15.18
CA SER A 10 -5.94 -15.97 -14.90
C SER A 10 -4.70 -16.30 -14.07
N SER A 11 -3.76 -15.37 -13.92
CA SER A 11 -2.49 -15.61 -13.23
C SER A 11 -2.60 -15.24 -11.76
N LYS A 12 -2.92 -16.20 -10.90
CA LYS A 12 -2.79 -16.06 -9.45
C LYS A 12 -1.41 -16.50 -9.01
N LEU A 13 -0.64 -15.56 -8.47
CA LEU A 13 0.64 -15.83 -7.84
C LEU A 13 0.42 -15.99 -6.33
N LYS A 14 0.94 -17.07 -5.76
CA LYS A 14 0.95 -17.27 -4.31
C LYS A 14 2.38 -17.19 -3.81
N HIS A 15 2.58 -16.49 -2.71
CA HIS A 15 3.88 -16.45 -2.05
C HIS A 15 3.69 -16.35 -0.54
N ASP A 16 4.77 -16.64 0.18
CA ASP A 16 4.90 -16.48 1.62
C ASP A 16 6.10 -15.59 1.95
N ILE A 17 6.43 -15.46 3.25
CA ILE A 17 7.55 -14.65 3.71
C ILE A 17 8.92 -15.07 3.13
N ASN A 18 9.08 -16.33 2.77
CA ASN A 18 10.32 -16.89 2.22
C ASN A 18 10.38 -16.77 0.70
N SER A 19 9.33 -16.30 0.08
CA SER A 19 9.27 -16.17 -1.38
C SER A 19 10.16 -15.02 -1.86
N HIS A 20 11.03 -15.31 -2.82
CA HIS A 20 11.86 -14.31 -3.51
C HIS A 20 11.12 -13.60 -4.63
N PHE A 21 9.82 -13.75 -4.68
CA PHE A 21 9.00 -13.12 -5.70
C PHE A 21 9.00 -11.59 -5.56
N ASN A 22 9.24 -10.90 -6.67
CA ASN A 22 9.12 -9.44 -6.72
C ASN A 22 7.65 -9.08 -6.99
N PRO A 23 6.95 -8.45 -6.05
CA PRO A 23 5.54 -8.13 -6.22
C PRO A 23 5.29 -7.22 -7.43
N PRO A 24 4.13 -7.35 -8.08
CA PRO A 24 3.80 -6.53 -9.23
C PRO A 24 3.59 -5.06 -8.86
N GLY A 25 3.80 -4.18 -9.84
CA GLY A 25 3.48 -2.77 -9.77
C GLY A 25 2.23 -2.43 -10.59
N LEU A 26 1.70 -1.25 -10.34
CA LEU A 26 0.68 -0.59 -11.14
C LEU A 26 1.18 0.75 -11.65
N THR A 27 0.68 1.14 -12.79
CA THR A 27 1.02 2.42 -13.40
C THR A 27 -0.24 3.09 -13.94
N ASN A 28 -0.20 4.42 -13.99
CA ASN A 28 -1.06 5.22 -14.85
C ASN A 28 -0.16 6.06 -15.80
N PHE A 29 -0.72 7.02 -16.52
CA PHE A 29 0.06 7.87 -17.42
C PHE A 29 1.04 8.83 -16.70
N ILE A 30 0.90 8.99 -15.38
CA ILE A 30 1.67 9.97 -14.59
C ILE A 30 2.77 9.30 -13.79
N GLY A 31 2.54 8.08 -13.30
CA GLY A 31 3.48 7.45 -12.39
C GLY A 31 3.28 5.95 -12.14
N VAL A 32 4.02 5.43 -11.18
CA VAL A 32 4.06 4.01 -10.81
C VAL A 32 4.06 3.83 -9.30
N MET A 33 3.47 2.72 -8.85
CA MET A 33 3.59 2.21 -7.49
C MET A 33 3.90 0.72 -7.50
N GLN A 34 4.45 0.21 -6.40
CA GLN A 34 4.59 -1.22 -6.14
C GLN A 34 3.86 -1.60 -4.86
N VAL A 35 3.23 -2.77 -4.85
CA VAL A 35 2.82 -3.42 -3.60
C VAL A 35 3.98 -4.24 -3.04
N GLU A 36 3.92 -4.56 -1.76
CA GLU A 36 4.84 -5.50 -1.13
C GLU A 36 4.24 -6.91 -1.05
N ASN A 37 5.09 -7.89 -0.74
CA ASN A 37 4.68 -9.25 -0.42
C ASN A 37 4.04 -9.33 0.99
N ASP A 38 3.09 -8.49 1.21
CA ASP A 38 2.29 -8.29 2.41
C ASP A 38 0.85 -8.06 1.96
N ILE A 39 -0.11 -8.29 2.84
CA ILE A 39 -1.54 -8.18 2.49
C ILE A 39 -1.95 -6.73 2.17
N THR A 40 -1.37 -5.73 2.83
CA THR A 40 -1.76 -4.32 2.67
C THR A 40 -0.63 -3.41 2.21
N ALA A 41 0.62 -3.75 2.50
CA ALA A 41 1.73 -2.82 2.35
C ALA A 41 1.95 -2.38 0.90
N ILE A 42 2.32 -1.11 0.77
CA ILE A 42 2.69 -0.44 -0.47
C ILE A 42 4.15 -0.01 -0.36
N ARG A 43 4.87 -0.05 -1.46
CA ARG A 43 6.25 0.37 -1.54
C ARG A 43 6.44 1.36 -2.67
N GLY A 44 7.02 2.51 -2.35
CA GLY A 44 7.48 3.49 -3.31
C GLY A 44 6.43 3.97 -4.30
N LEU A 45 6.12 5.24 -4.25
CA LEU A 45 5.36 5.93 -5.28
C LEU A 45 6.33 6.76 -6.09
N ASN A 46 6.31 6.62 -7.41
CA ASN A 46 7.11 7.45 -8.30
C ASN A 46 6.20 8.09 -9.35
N PHE A 47 5.88 9.34 -9.12
CA PHE A 47 5.07 10.20 -9.98
C PHE A 47 5.88 11.46 -10.31
N PRO A 48 6.80 11.41 -11.28
CA PRO A 48 7.72 12.50 -11.55
C PRO A 48 7.03 13.86 -11.63
N PRO A 49 7.57 14.92 -10.99
CA PRO A 49 8.85 14.97 -10.27
C PRO A 49 8.79 14.48 -8.82
N PHE A 50 7.69 13.90 -8.37
CA PHE A 50 7.50 13.42 -7.01
C PHE A 50 7.88 11.96 -6.85
N GLY A 51 8.46 11.63 -5.70
CA GLY A 51 8.74 10.25 -5.29
C GLY A 51 8.65 10.11 -3.78
N THR A 52 8.38 8.90 -3.31
CA THR A 52 8.33 8.58 -1.88
C THR A 52 9.50 7.71 -1.47
N SER A 53 9.65 7.46 -0.16
CA SER A 53 10.59 6.47 0.34
C SER A 53 10.26 5.06 -0.18
N LEU A 54 11.28 4.18 -0.26
CA LEU A 54 11.10 2.77 -0.60
C LEU A 54 10.70 1.91 0.59
N GLU A 55 10.50 2.51 1.75
CA GLU A 55 10.04 1.79 2.93
C GLU A 55 8.59 1.35 2.76
N LYS A 56 8.27 0.23 3.41
CA LYS A 56 6.91 -0.29 3.41
C LYS A 56 5.99 0.66 4.17
N SER A 57 4.89 1.03 3.56
CA SER A 57 3.84 1.83 4.17
C SER A 57 2.51 1.07 4.14
N CYS A 58 1.58 1.43 5.02
CA CYS A 58 0.29 0.75 5.21
C CYS A 58 0.45 -0.71 5.66
N VAL A 59 1.41 -0.96 6.55
CA VAL A 59 1.69 -2.30 7.09
C VAL A 59 0.64 -2.68 8.12
N LEU A 60 0.03 -3.86 7.99
CA LEU A 60 -1.05 -4.34 8.84
C LEU A 60 -0.53 -5.13 10.05
N TYR A 61 -1.05 -4.78 11.24
CA TYR A 61 -1.00 -5.58 12.46
C TYR A 61 -2.42 -6.01 12.83
N VAL A 62 -2.58 -7.28 13.17
CA VAL A 62 -3.84 -7.86 13.65
C VAL A 62 -3.63 -8.32 15.08
N ASP A 63 -4.43 -7.81 16.00
CA ASP A 63 -4.33 -8.09 17.44
C ASP A 63 -2.90 -7.91 18.01
N GLY A 64 -2.18 -6.91 17.48
CA GLY A 64 -0.80 -6.57 17.87
C GLY A 64 0.29 -7.37 17.14
N GLN A 65 -0.05 -8.39 16.35
CA GLN A 65 0.92 -9.16 15.58
C GLN A 65 1.03 -8.63 14.16
N TYR A 66 2.26 -8.43 13.68
CA TYR A 66 2.54 -8.07 12.29
C TYR A 66 2.03 -9.18 11.34
N PHE A 67 1.18 -8.80 10.38
CA PHE A 67 0.51 -9.79 9.52
C PHE A 67 1.51 -10.71 8.80
N LEU A 68 2.56 -10.15 8.21
CA LEU A 68 3.55 -10.94 7.50
C LEU A 68 4.28 -11.94 8.40
N SER A 69 4.47 -11.63 9.71
CA SER A 69 5.11 -12.55 10.64
C SER A 69 4.27 -13.77 11.00
N THR A 70 3.01 -13.81 10.58
CA THR A 70 2.15 -14.99 10.76
C THR A 70 2.46 -16.11 9.77
N ASN A 71 3.32 -15.86 8.78
CA ASN A 71 3.58 -16.77 7.65
C ASN A 71 2.32 -17.15 6.85
N THR A 72 1.27 -16.36 6.96
CA THR A 72 0.04 -16.59 6.18
C THR A 72 0.32 -16.35 4.70
N PRO A 73 0.06 -17.35 3.83
CA PRO A 73 0.27 -17.17 2.40
C PRO A 73 -0.63 -16.08 1.85
N VAL A 74 -0.07 -15.17 1.05
CA VAL A 74 -0.80 -14.12 0.35
C VAL A 74 -0.87 -14.47 -1.13
N SER A 75 -2.07 -14.51 -1.68
CA SER A 75 -2.31 -14.70 -3.11
C SER A 75 -2.41 -13.34 -3.80
N PHE A 76 -1.79 -13.24 -4.96
CA PHE A 76 -1.83 -12.05 -5.82
C PHE A 76 -2.59 -12.33 -7.09
N THR A 77 -3.50 -11.43 -7.43
CA THR A 77 -4.10 -11.36 -8.76
C THR A 77 -3.80 -9.99 -9.32
N TRP A 78 -3.01 -9.95 -10.39
CA TRP A 78 -2.66 -8.72 -11.07
C TRP A 78 -3.57 -8.49 -12.28
N ARG A 79 -3.96 -7.25 -12.45
CA ARG A 79 -4.62 -6.71 -13.64
C ARG A 79 -3.98 -5.36 -13.97
N PRO A 80 -4.08 -4.88 -15.22
CA PRO A 80 -3.55 -3.55 -15.56
C PRO A 80 -4.14 -2.40 -14.73
N ASP A 81 -5.38 -2.54 -14.27
CA ASP A 81 -6.14 -1.54 -13.51
C ASP A 81 -6.04 -1.74 -12.00
N LYS A 82 -5.69 -2.94 -11.53
CA LYS A 82 -5.67 -3.21 -10.09
C LYS A 82 -4.87 -4.45 -9.70
N ILE A 83 -4.39 -4.44 -8.46
CA ILE A 83 -3.85 -5.63 -7.79
C ILE A 83 -4.81 -6.04 -6.67
N THR A 84 -5.25 -7.31 -6.67
CA THR A 84 -5.99 -7.91 -5.57
C THR A 84 -5.07 -8.84 -4.80
N ARG A 85 -4.98 -8.65 -3.49
CA ARG A 85 -4.25 -9.53 -2.55
C ARG A 85 -5.27 -10.20 -1.65
N GLU A 86 -5.10 -11.51 -1.43
CA GLU A 86 -6.01 -12.30 -0.59
C GLU A 86 -5.21 -13.18 0.36
N ALA A 87 -5.68 -13.27 1.59
CA ALA A 87 -5.13 -14.16 2.61
C ALA A 87 -6.24 -14.57 3.58
N GLU A 88 -6.07 -15.70 4.27
CA GLU A 88 -6.96 -16.11 5.34
C GLU A 88 -6.15 -16.35 6.62
N LEU A 89 -6.49 -15.63 7.67
CA LEU A 89 -5.85 -15.72 8.98
C LEU A 89 -6.92 -15.90 10.06
N GLN A 90 -6.84 -16.99 10.82
CA GLN A 90 -7.73 -17.27 11.95
C GLN A 90 -9.23 -17.18 11.59
N GLY A 91 -9.62 -17.75 10.44
CA GLY A 91 -11.01 -17.76 9.96
C GLY A 91 -11.52 -16.41 9.46
N ILE A 92 -10.66 -15.42 9.30
CA ILE A 92 -10.96 -14.15 8.65
C ILE A 92 -10.27 -14.12 7.30
N LYS A 93 -11.03 -13.93 6.22
CA LYS A 93 -10.49 -13.66 4.90
C LYS A 93 -10.27 -12.16 4.74
N TYR A 94 -9.05 -11.79 4.38
CA TYR A 94 -8.62 -10.44 4.02
C TYR A 94 -8.54 -10.35 2.51
N ILE A 95 -9.19 -9.34 1.94
CA ILE A 95 -9.14 -9.04 0.52
C ILE A 95 -8.75 -7.58 0.38
N VAL A 96 -7.68 -7.31 -0.35
CA VAL A 96 -7.16 -5.95 -0.53
C VAL A 96 -7.04 -5.66 -2.02
N ASP A 97 -7.90 -4.78 -2.51
CA ASP A 97 -7.82 -4.22 -3.86
C ASP A 97 -7.00 -2.91 -3.81
N THR A 98 -5.94 -2.84 -4.59
CA THR A 98 -5.11 -1.64 -4.72
C THR A 98 -5.14 -1.15 -6.16
N ILE A 99 -5.36 0.14 -6.34
CA ILE A 99 -5.39 0.84 -7.64
C ILE A 99 -4.49 2.07 -7.61
N VAL A 100 -3.96 2.44 -8.76
CA VAL A 100 -3.49 3.80 -9.03
C VAL A 100 -4.67 4.54 -9.64
N VAL A 101 -5.02 5.69 -9.07
CA VAL A 101 -6.19 6.44 -9.55
C VAL A 101 -5.88 7.08 -10.89
N ASP A 102 -6.82 6.95 -11.83
CA ASP A 102 -6.63 7.48 -13.18
C ASP A 102 -6.43 9.00 -13.17
N ASN A 103 -5.38 9.45 -13.88
CA ASN A 103 -5.01 10.86 -14.01
C ASN A 103 -4.71 11.59 -12.69
N GLU A 104 -4.45 10.86 -11.60
CA GLU A 104 -4.16 11.42 -10.29
C GLU A 104 -2.82 10.91 -9.73
N ILE A 105 -2.18 11.74 -8.92
CA ILE A 105 -0.98 11.36 -8.15
C ILE A 105 -1.44 10.69 -6.84
N SER A 106 -2.18 9.59 -6.97
CA SER A 106 -2.74 8.92 -5.81
C SER A 106 -2.89 7.41 -5.99
N VAL A 107 -2.87 6.72 -4.85
CA VAL A 107 -3.09 5.28 -4.73
C VAL A 107 -4.18 5.07 -3.69
N MET A 108 -5.12 4.19 -4.00
CA MET A 108 -6.18 3.77 -3.09
C MET A 108 -6.10 2.27 -2.84
N SER A 109 -6.31 1.86 -1.60
CA SER A 109 -6.52 0.46 -1.24
C SER A 109 -7.85 0.29 -0.52
N ARG A 110 -8.67 -0.62 -1.00
CA ARG A 110 -9.90 -1.06 -0.33
C ARG A 110 -9.62 -2.36 0.39
N ILE A 111 -9.89 -2.40 1.69
CA ILE A 111 -9.69 -3.58 2.53
C ILE A 111 -11.07 -4.14 2.89
N ILE A 112 -11.29 -5.40 2.58
CA ILE A 112 -12.51 -6.15 2.88
C ILE A 112 -12.14 -7.28 3.82
N LEU A 113 -12.91 -7.43 4.90
CA LEU A 113 -12.79 -8.52 5.86
C LEU A 113 -14.05 -9.37 5.80
N GLU A 114 -13.86 -10.66 5.56
CA GLU A 114 -14.96 -11.65 5.56
C GLU A 114 -14.75 -12.60 6.74
N ASN A 115 -15.69 -12.63 7.66
CA ASN A 115 -15.66 -13.61 8.75
C ASN A 115 -16.13 -14.97 8.23
N ARG A 116 -15.23 -15.94 8.23
CA ARG A 116 -15.48 -17.33 7.83
C ARG A 116 -15.47 -18.33 9.01
N SER A 117 -15.26 -17.82 10.22
CA SER A 117 -15.17 -18.66 11.41
C SER A 117 -16.50 -19.26 11.86
N GLY A 118 -17.62 -18.73 11.37
CA GLY A 118 -18.97 -19.13 11.79
C GLY A 118 -19.43 -18.58 13.15
N VAL A 119 -18.55 -17.83 13.85
CA VAL A 119 -18.84 -17.19 15.15
C VAL A 119 -18.54 -15.69 15.08
N GLY A 120 -19.15 -14.92 15.97
CA GLY A 120 -18.82 -13.49 16.09
C GLY A 120 -17.37 -13.31 16.57
N VAL A 121 -16.59 -12.49 15.87
CA VAL A 121 -15.21 -12.15 16.25
C VAL A 121 -15.00 -10.66 16.25
N THR A 122 -14.18 -10.19 17.18
CA THR A 122 -13.68 -8.81 17.21
C THR A 122 -12.19 -8.85 16.94
N LYS A 123 -11.71 -8.00 16.06
CA LYS A 123 -10.29 -7.86 15.71
C LYS A 123 -9.85 -6.42 15.84
N ARG A 124 -8.69 -6.21 16.45
CA ARG A 124 -8.02 -4.91 16.46
C ARG A 124 -7.05 -4.84 15.28
N LEU A 125 -7.27 -3.89 14.41
CA LEU A 125 -6.39 -3.62 13.26
C LEU A 125 -5.57 -2.36 13.56
N LYS A 126 -4.26 -2.43 13.37
CA LYS A 126 -3.35 -1.29 13.40
C LYS A 126 -2.63 -1.21 12.07
N PHE A 127 -2.60 -0.04 11.47
CA PHE A 127 -1.84 0.23 10.26
C PHE A 127 -0.64 1.11 10.61
N HIS A 128 0.53 0.67 10.16
CA HIS A 128 1.75 1.46 10.28
C HIS A 128 2.04 2.12 8.93
N PHE A 129 2.09 3.45 8.94
CA PHE A 129 2.41 4.25 7.77
C PHE A 129 3.81 4.81 7.91
N ASN A 130 4.65 4.53 6.92
CA ASN A 130 5.92 5.19 6.72
C ASN A 130 5.80 6.18 5.57
N GLY A 131 6.59 7.24 5.61
CA GLY A 131 6.56 8.21 4.53
C GLY A 131 7.81 9.06 4.49
N GLY A 132 8.05 9.58 3.33
CA GLY A 132 9.03 10.58 3.02
C GLY A 132 8.80 10.96 1.59
N VAL A 133 8.98 12.22 1.23
CA VAL A 133 8.68 12.73 -0.08
C VAL A 133 9.82 13.56 -0.65
N THR A 134 10.04 13.42 -1.95
CA THR A 134 10.95 14.25 -2.74
C THR A 134 10.26 14.75 -3.99
N ASN A 135 10.72 15.87 -4.53
CA ASN A 135 10.33 16.35 -5.86
C ASN A 135 11.53 16.54 -6.79
N ASN A 136 12.54 15.69 -6.65
CA ASN A 136 13.76 15.72 -7.44
C ASN A 136 13.75 14.71 -8.59
N ASN A 137 12.76 13.84 -8.68
CA ASN A 137 12.70 12.82 -9.73
C ASN A 137 12.51 13.49 -11.09
N LYS A 138 13.34 13.12 -12.05
CA LYS A 138 13.28 13.66 -13.42
C LYS A 138 12.39 12.81 -14.30
N ASP A 139 12.44 11.52 -14.08
CA ASP A 139 11.72 10.51 -14.83
C ASP A 139 11.59 9.22 -14.01
N TRP A 140 11.02 8.19 -14.60
CA TRP A 140 10.80 6.90 -13.95
C TRP A 140 12.09 6.13 -13.63
N ALA A 141 13.15 6.39 -14.36
CA ALA A 141 14.44 5.71 -14.21
C ALA A 141 15.35 6.40 -13.19
N ASN A 142 15.14 7.68 -12.95
CA ASN A 142 15.99 8.52 -12.09
C ASN A 142 15.32 8.82 -10.74
N TRP A 143 14.85 7.77 -10.08
CA TRP A 143 14.27 7.92 -8.75
C TRP A 143 15.34 8.35 -7.73
N ILE A 144 15.05 9.44 -7.04
CA ILE A 144 15.91 10.02 -5.99
C ILE A 144 15.19 9.86 -4.65
N PRO A 145 15.76 9.12 -3.69
CA PRO A 145 15.12 8.92 -2.39
C PRO A 145 14.96 10.23 -1.62
N PRO A 146 13.92 10.37 -0.81
CA PRO A 146 13.81 11.44 0.16
C PRO A 146 14.99 11.41 1.13
N HIS A 147 15.47 12.59 1.51
CA HIS A 147 16.51 12.72 2.52
C HIS A 147 15.85 12.86 3.90
N GLU A 148 16.15 11.98 4.84
CA GLU A 148 15.53 11.93 6.17
C GLU A 148 15.59 13.28 6.92
N LYS A 149 16.73 13.96 6.90
CA LYS A 149 16.90 15.26 7.57
C LYS A 149 16.01 16.37 7.00
N ASP A 150 15.49 16.18 5.79
CA ASP A 150 14.65 17.14 5.11
C ASP A 150 13.17 16.81 5.21
N ASN A 151 12.82 15.66 5.76
CA ASN A 151 11.45 15.19 5.90
C ASN A 151 10.98 15.22 7.36
N PHE A 152 9.70 15.50 7.55
CA PHE A 152 9.01 15.44 8.83
C PHE A 152 7.56 15.03 8.64
N CYS A 153 6.94 14.48 9.68
CA CYS A 153 5.55 14.09 9.68
C CYS A 153 4.75 14.97 10.63
N THR A 154 3.54 15.33 10.24
CA THR A 154 2.53 16.00 11.08
C THR A 154 1.19 15.31 10.94
N LEU A 155 0.34 15.45 11.96
CA LEU A 155 -1.02 14.95 11.95
C LEU A 155 -2.01 16.11 11.81
N ASN A 156 -2.90 16.02 10.85
CA ASN A 156 -4.12 16.82 10.83
C ASN A 156 -5.19 16.07 11.62
N ASP A 157 -5.41 16.47 12.86
CA ASP A 157 -6.33 15.79 13.79
C ASP A 157 -7.79 15.83 13.36
N GLN A 158 -8.22 16.89 12.70
CA GLN A 158 -9.62 17.02 12.25
C GLN A 158 -9.98 15.96 11.21
N ASN A 159 -9.09 15.72 10.27
CA ASN A 159 -9.32 14.83 9.14
C ASN A 159 -8.60 13.48 9.30
N LYS A 160 -7.85 13.29 10.40
CA LYS A 160 -7.05 12.07 10.62
C LYS A 160 -6.11 11.76 9.45
N ILE A 161 -5.43 12.80 8.95
CA ILE A 161 -4.50 12.71 7.81
C ILE A 161 -3.08 12.91 8.34
N MET A 162 -2.22 11.94 8.06
CA MET A 162 -0.77 12.08 8.24
C MET A 162 -0.19 12.80 7.03
N ILE A 163 0.61 13.82 7.29
CA ILE A 163 1.22 14.66 6.27
C ILE A 163 2.74 14.56 6.41
N HIS A 164 3.38 13.84 5.48
CA HIS A 164 4.83 13.83 5.37
C HIS A 164 5.27 14.94 4.43
N SER A 165 6.19 15.76 4.87
CA SER A 165 6.59 16.98 4.16
C SER A 165 8.09 17.06 3.97
N SER A 166 8.54 17.56 2.83
CA SER A 166 9.92 17.93 2.57
C SER A 166 10.13 19.42 2.81
N LYS A 167 11.03 19.77 3.74
CA LYS A 167 11.38 21.17 4.05
C LYS A 167 11.98 21.92 2.87
N LYS A 168 12.78 21.23 2.05
CA LYS A 168 13.53 21.87 0.95
C LYS A 168 12.75 21.97 -0.35
N LYS A 169 11.74 21.11 -0.55
CA LYS A 169 11.16 20.89 -1.87
C LYS A 169 9.67 21.23 -1.95
N ASN A 170 9.09 21.73 -0.87
CA ASN A 170 7.66 22.08 -0.80
C ASN A 170 6.77 20.98 -1.40
N SER A 171 7.02 19.74 -1.04
CA SER A 171 6.29 18.58 -1.49
C SER A 171 5.72 17.82 -0.30
N HIS A 172 4.55 17.24 -0.49
CA HIS A 172 3.79 16.59 0.56
C HIS A 172 3.29 15.23 0.10
N LEU A 173 3.31 14.26 1.02
CA LEU A 173 2.63 12.97 0.90
C LEU A 173 1.55 12.91 1.96
N LEU A 174 0.31 12.72 1.55
CA LEU A 174 -0.82 12.56 2.46
C LEU A 174 -1.18 11.09 2.57
N GLN A 175 -1.36 10.62 3.81
CA GLN A 175 -1.78 9.25 4.08
C GLN A 175 -2.93 9.27 5.08
N CYS A 176 -3.99 8.51 4.81
CA CYS A 176 -5.15 8.42 5.69
C CYS A 176 -5.84 7.07 5.57
N LEU A 177 -6.63 6.76 6.58
CA LEU A 177 -7.62 5.68 6.56
C LEU A 177 -9.02 6.31 6.56
N THR A 178 -9.95 5.70 5.84
CA THR A 178 -11.37 6.02 5.96
C THR A 178 -12.04 5.04 6.93
N GLY A 179 -12.97 5.53 7.74
CA GLY A 179 -13.67 4.74 8.74
C GLY A 179 -13.49 5.28 10.17
N LYS A 180 -13.96 4.51 11.14
CA LYS A 180 -13.79 4.88 12.55
C LYS A 180 -12.37 4.55 13.00
N ILE A 181 -11.59 5.56 13.31
CA ILE A 181 -10.22 5.45 13.83
C ILE A 181 -10.27 5.70 15.34
N GLU A 182 -9.75 4.77 16.14
CA GLU A 182 -9.70 4.88 17.59
C GLU A 182 -8.57 5.79 18.06
N SER A 183 -7.37 5.62 17.52
CA SER A 183 -6.18 6.43 17.86
C SER A 183 -5.22 6.54 16.69
N ILE A 184 -4.41 7.57 16.69
CA ILE A 184 -3.25 7.76 15.81
C ILE A 184 -2.07 8.15 16.68
N ASP A 185 -0.96 7.42 16.54
CA ASP A 185 0.32 7.71 17.18
C ASP A 185 1.32 8.14 16.09
N LEU A 186 2.08 9.24 16.33
CA LEU A 186 3.14 9.75 15.45
C LEU A 186 4.53 9.37 15.98
#